data_5bf739f1eb91fa60d074b28be97a2e5c
#
_entry.id   5bf739f1eb91fa60d074b28be97a2e5c
#
_cell.length_a   1.000
_cell.length_b   1.000
_cell.length_c   1.000
_cell.angle_alpha   90.00
_cell.angle_beta   90.00
_cell.angle_gamma   90.00
#
_symmetry.space_group_name_H-M   'P 1'
#
loop_
_entity.id
_entity.type
_entity.pdbx_description
1 polymer ?
#
loop_
_entity_poly.entity_id
_entity_poly.type
_entity_poly.pdbx_seq_one_letter_code
_entity_poly.pdbx_strand_id
1 'polypeptide(L)'
;MTTPESRALAGGIGLVLAFTIACGGGSIGDSGHSSSARGSPSAASPSPGLAFDWPEYHQNPARTGVGPSSPEIGSPREAWRAPVDGDVYASPLIVSGHVVVATENNTVYSLDLFSGAVVWQQHLGDPVVASTLPCGNIGPVTGITGTPAADIPSRRLYVVAFLRGFHHVLFTLSLTDGSVIGQQIVDPPGSTPSVQQERGALAIGSGRVYIPFGGLNGDCGNYHGYVVAVPLAGGSSSYYRTPVATEAGIWSPMGPSVAVTGAIYVVTGNGSPTQTFGYSNSVVELNPDLQVRSFFAPANWKTLDAGDTDLGSVGAALVQSMERVLSVGKQGVAYLLRADQLGGIGGEVTSRSVCAGAFGGTALSGTTVLIPCVDGLVALTLTPTSIAVAWHAARPRTGSPIVSAGAVWAIEPDTATLFALDPASGAVLFSASLGGARHFNTPAASEGYVVAPAGQQVVAYSVAS
;
A
#
# COMPACT_ATOMS: atom_id res chain seq x y z
N MET A 1 -22.30 33.02 50.17
CA MET A 1 -23.32 32.39 51.01
C MET A 1 -23.21 30.89 50.83
N THR A 2 -22.58 30.31 51.79
CA THR A 2 -22.69 29.01 52.52
C THR A 2 -22.32 27.75 51.75
N THR A 3 -21.13 27.29 51.98
CA THR A 3 -20.75 25.90 52.32
C THR A 3 -21.27 25.58 53.73
N PRO A 4 -21.18 24.39 54.33
CA PRO A 4 -20.42 23.13 54.06
C PRO A 4 -21.20 21.83 54.42
N GLU A 5 -20.62 20.67 54.37
CA GLU A 5 -20.04 19.73 55.34
C GLU A 5 -20.12 18.26 54.83
N SER A 6 -19.09 17.56 54.69
CA SER A 6 -18.30 16.56 55.40
C SER A 6 -19.02 15.61 56.40
N ARG A 7 -18.75 14.26 56.20
CA ARG A 7 -18.50 13.15 57.18
C ARG A 7 -18.32 11.83 56.41
N ALA A 8 -17.37 11.13 56.45
CA ALA A 8 -16.36 10.42 57.20
C ALA A 8 -16.85 9.19 58.00
N LEU A 9 -16.03 8.11 57.95
CA LEU A 9 -15.87 6.96 58.84
C LEU A 9 -16.82 5.73 58.62
N ALA A 10 -16.46 4.48 58.67
CA ALA A 10 -15.36 3.62 59.16
C ALA A 10 -15.61 2.21 58.58
N GLY A 11 -14.69 1.33 58.26
CA GLY A 11 -13.75 0.63 59.12
C GLY A 11 -14.19 -0.83 59.32
N GLY A 12 -13.33 -1.83 59.01
CA GLY A 12 -13.53 -3.26 59.35
C GLY A 12 -12.56 -4.13 58.52
N ILE A 13 -11.36 -4.38 58.96
CA ILE A 13 -10.71 -5.45 59.74
C ILE A 13 -11.08 -6.87 59.25
N GLY A 14 -10.19 -7.49 58.54
CA GLY A 14 -9.32 -8.64 58.80
C GLY A 14 -9.95 -10.04 58.84
N LEU A 15 -9.35 -10.95 58.08
CA LEU A 15 -9.02 -12.29 58.57
C LEU A 15 -7.93 -12.95 57.71
N VAL A 16 -6.77 -13.14 58.30
CA VAL A 16 -5.67 -14.00 57.85
C VAL A 16 -5.98 -15.42 58.36
N LEU A 17 -5.89 -16.41 57.48
CA LEU A 17 -5.79 -17.82 57.92
C LEU A 17 -4.57 -18.44 57.23
N ALA A 18 -3.55 -18.64 58.04
CA ALA A 18 -2.43 -19.52 57.75
C ALA A 18 -2.79 -20.96 58.19
N PHE A 19 -2.45 -21.94 57.37
CA PHE A 19 -2.36 -23.33 57.78
C PHE A 19 -0.99 -23.90 57.45
N THR A 20 -0.37 -24.40 58.48
CA THR A 20 0.96 -25.04 58.57
C THR A 20 0.90 -26.55 58.38
N ILE A 21 1.80 -27.02 57.53
CA ILE A 21 2.70 -28.19 57.60
C ILE A 21 2.24 -29.47 58.35
N ALA A 22 2.34 -30.60 57.64
CA ALA A 22 2.75 -31.88 58.23
C ALA A 22 3.61 -32.68 57.23
N CYS A 23 4.84 -32.98 57.61
CA CYS A 23 5.77 -33.90 56.97
C CYS A 23 5.34 -35.37 57.23
N GLY A 24 5.51 -36.23 56.23
CA GLY A 24 5.48 -37.67 56.33
C GLY A 24 6.35 -38.31 55.29
N GLY A 25 7.47 -38.85 55.63
CA GLY A 25 8.43 -39.50 54.77
C GLY A 25 8.02 -40.92 54.35
N GLY A 26 8.53 -41.37 53.18
CA GLY A 26 8.43 -42.76 52.71
C GLY A 26 9.18 -42.87 51.40
N SER A 27 10.22 -43.70 51.42
CA SER A 27 11.22 -43.87 50.36
C SER A 27 10.85 -44.94 49.35
N ILE A 28 11.51 -44.83 48.19
CA ILE A 28 11.91 -45.83 47.19
C ILE A 28 10.90 -46.16 46.07
N GLY A 29 11.30 -45.88 44.85
CA GLY A 29 10.70 -46.37 43.59
C GLY A 29 11.22 -45.61 42.38
N ASP A 30 12.33 -46.10 41.86
CA ASP A 30 12.96 -45.65 40.60
C ASP A 30 12.05 -45.98 39.41
N SER A 31 11.64 -45.02 38.66
CA SER A 31 11.14 -45.22 37.28
C SER A 31 11.22 -43.90 36.50
N GLY A 32 11.99 -43.96 35.47
CA GLY A 32 12.37 -42.85 34.58
C GLY A 32 11.20 -42.03 34.04
N HIS A 33 11.27 -40.74 34.31
CA HIS A 33 10.42 -39.76 33.64
C HIS A 33 11.24 -39.04 32.60
N SER A 34 10.94 -39.37 31.33
CA SER A 34 11.37 -38.58 30.17
C SER A 34 10.75 -37.20 30.32
N SER A 35 11.58 -36.18 30.51
CA SER A 35 11.20 -34.78 30.41
C SER A 35 10.78 -34.46 28.97
N SER A 36 9.49 -34.34 28.71
CA SER A 36 8.97 -33.74 27.49
C SER A 36 9.31 -32.23 27.53
N ALA A 37 10.37 -31.86 26.81
CA ALA A 37 10.63 -30.48 26.46
C ALA A 37 9.40 -29.96 25.70
N ARG A 38 8.76 -28.91 26.21
CA ARG A 38 7.77 -28.12 25.46
C ARG A 38 8.52 -27.50 24.28
N GLY A 39 8.30 -28.05 23.08
CA GLY A 39 8.77 -27.46 21.87
C GLY A 39 8.18 -26.05 21.74
N SER A 40 9.03 -25.07 21.57
CA SER A 40 8.64 -23.76 21.07
C SER A 40 7.85 -23.96 19.77
N PRO A 41 6.79 -23.18 19.49
CA PRO A 41 6.09 -23.27 18.24
C PRO A 41 7.08 -22.97 17.12
N SER A 42 7.39 -23.99 16.33
CA SER A 42 8.13 -23.85 15.09
C SER A 42 7.33 -22.90 14.20
N ALA A 43 7.94 -21.82 13.78
CA ALA A 43 7.37 -20.96 12.75
C ALA A 43 7.03 -21.84 11.55
N ALA A 44 5.77 -21.91 11.18
CA ALA A 44 5.33 -22.64 10.00
C ALA A 44 6.10 -22.12 8.78
N SER A 45 6.82 -23.01 8.11
CA SER A 45 7.43 -22.69 6.82
C SER A 45 6.31 -22.24 5.86
N PRO A 46 6.48 -21.14 5.10
CA PRO A 46 5.47 -20.72 4.14
C PRO A 46 5.18 -21.85 3.16
N SER A 47 3.92 -22.03 2.82
CA SER A 47 3.51 -22.97 1.78
C SER A 47 4.23 -22.63 0.46
N PRO A 48 4.69 -23.62 -0.33
CA PRO A 48 5.51 -23.39 -1.53
C PRO A 48 4.90 -22.41 -2.56
N GLY A 49 3.58 -22.23 -2.61
CA GLY A 49 2.91 -21.28 -3.50
C GLY A 49 3.05 -19.81 -3.10
N LEU A 50 3.25 -19.49 -1.83
CA LEU A 50 3.32 -18.08 -1.34
C LEU A 50 4.68 -17.43 -1.62
N ALA A 51 5.72 -18.19 -1.88
CA ALA A 51 7.08 -17.65 -2.07
C ALA A 51 7.26 -16.91 -3.40
N PHE A 52 6.37 -17.13 -4.37
CA PHE A 52 6.47 -16.56 -5.73
C PHE A 52 5.33 -15.61 -6.09
N ASP A 53 4.32 -15.46 -5.23
CA ASP A 53 3.16 -14.64 -5.53
C ASP A 53 3.44 -13.14 -5.34
N TRP A 54 2.71 -12.31 -6.13
CA TRP A 54 2.64 -10.85 -6.04
C TRP A 54 1.19 -10.44 -5.78
N PRO A 55 0.66 -10.67 -4.56
CA PRO A 55 -0.79 -10.61 -4.29
C PRO A 55 -1.35 -9.21 -4.10
N GLU A 56 -0.49 -8.21 -3.90
CA GLU A 56 -0.85 -6.82 -3.65
C GLU A 56 0.11 -5.88 -4.39
N TYR A 57 -0.23 -4.60 -4.45
CA TYR A 57 0.66 -3.56 -4.93
C TYR A 57 2.02 -3.65 -4.20
N HIS A 58 3.12 -3.64 -4.94
CA HIS A 58 4.47 -3.80 -4.41
C HIS A 58 4.65 -5.06 -3.55
N GLN A 59 4.00 -6.16 -3.98
CA GLN A 59 4.22 -7.55 -3.54
C GLN A 59 3.60 -7.90 -2.17
N ASN A 60 3.58 -7.00 -1.21
CA ASN A 60 3.14 -7.30 0.15
C ASN A 60 2.51 -6.08 0.85
N PRO A 61 1.81 -6.27 2.00
CA PRO A 61 1.16 -5.17 2.72
C PRO A 61 2.11 -4.06 3.18
N ALA A 62 3.40 -4.36 3.39
CA ALA A 62 4.42 -3.37 3.74
C ALA A 62 4.94 -2.57 2.53
N ARG A 63 4.50 -2.91 1.33
CA ARG A 63 4.83 -2.22 0.07
C ARG A 63 6.31 -2.21 -0.25
N THR A 64 7.01 -3.33 -0.02
CA THR A 64 8.45 -3.38 -0.26
C THR A 64 8.82 -3.28 -1.73
N GLY A 65 7.97 -3.73 -2.66
CA GLY A 65 8.25 -3.71 -4.10
C GLY A 65 9.40 -4.62 -4.51
N VAL A 66 9.73 -5.62 -3.70
CA VAL A 66 10.82 -6.57 -3.96
C VAL A 66 10.21 -7.93 -4.26
N GLY A 67 10.47 -8.43 -5.45
CA GLY A 67 10.04 -9.76 -5.86
C GLY A 67 10.80 -10.88 -5.13
N PRO A 68 10.24 -12.08 -5.14
CA PRO A 68 10.97 -13.26 -4.67
C PRO A 68 12.28 -13.39 -5.44
N SER A 69 13.26 -14.08 -4.84
CA SER A 69 14.55 -14.32 -5.47
C SER A 69 14.32 -15.04 -6.81
N SER A 70 14.64 -14.34 -7.88
CA SER A 70 14.59 -14.81 -9.26
C SER A 70 16.02 -14.98 -9.78
N PRO A 71 16.25 -15.74 -10.86
CA PRO A 71 17.51 -15.67 -11.57
C PRO A 71 17.87 -14.22 -11.89
N GLU A 72 19.17 -13.92 -11.97
CA GLU A 72 19.60 -12.59 -12.41
C GLU A 72 19.09 -12.29 -13.83
N ILE A 73 18.95 -11.00 -14.12
CA ILE A 73 18.50 -10.54 -15.43
C ILE A 73 19.43 -11.08 -16.52
N GLY A 74 18.84 -11.81 -17.46
CA GLY A 74 19.52 -12.28 -18.66
C GLY A 74 19.30 -11.33 -19.85
N SER A 75 18.68 -11.84 -20.91
CA SER A 75 18.26 -11.06 -22.08
C SER A 75 16.73 -10.95 -22.11
N PRO A 76 16.12 -9.93 -21.51
CA PRO A 76 14.67 -9.81 -21.44
C PRO A 76 14.04 -9.81 -22.84
N ARG A 77 12.95 -10.57 -23.01
CA ARG A 77 12.20 -10.65 -24.26
C ARG A 77 10.71 -10.58 -23.98
N GLU A 78 9.97 -9.89 -24.85
CA GLU A 78 8.52 -9.94 -24.82
C GLU A 78 8.07 -11.42 -24.99
N ALA A 79 7.41 -11.95 -23.98
CA ALA A 79 6.88 -13.30 -24.00
C ALA A 79 5.49 -13.34 -24.61
N TRP A 80 4.66 -12.39 -24.22
CA TRP A 80 3.31 -12.25 -24.74
C TRP A 80 2.77 -10.82 -24.51
N ARG A 81 1.72 -10.51 -25.24
CA ARG A 81 0.93 -9.27 -25.15
C ARG A 81 -0.54 -9.62 -25.25
N ALA A 82 -1.34 -9.22 -24.26
CA ALA A 82 -2.76 -9.51 -24.18
C ALA A 82 -3.58 -8.20 -24.22
N PRO A 83 -4.58 -8.07 -25.11
CA PRO A 83 -5.49 -6.95 -25.10
C PRO A 83 -6.51 -7.09 -23.97
N VAL A 84 -6.95 -5.96 -23.41
CA VAL A 84 -8.03 -5.83 -22.43
C VAL A 84 -9.02 -4.76 -22.87
N ASP A 85 -10.21 -4.73 -22.23
CA ASP A 85 -11.34 -3.91 -22.70
C ASP A 85 -11.32 -2.44 -22.27
N GLY A 86 -10.33 -2.02 -21.50
CA GLY A 86 -10.22 -0.67 -20.97
C GLY A 86 -8.78 -0.33 -20.55
N ASP A 87 -8.57 0.94 -20.20
CA ASP A 87 -7.28 1.39 -19.72
C ASP A 87 -6.91 0.74 -18.38
N VAL A 88 -5.65 0.35 -18.24
CA VAL A 88 -5.11 -0.27 -17.02
C VAL A 88 -4.30 0.76 -16.25
N TYR A 89 -4.83 1.24 -15.13
CA TYR A 89 -4.11 2.09 -14.16
C TYR A 89 -3.57 1.27 -13.00
N ALA A 90 -4.34 0.28 -12.56
CA ALA A 90 -3.97 -0.65 -11.49
C ALA A 90 -2.67 -1.42 -11.82
N SER A 91 -1.86 -1.70 -10.81
CA SER A 91 -0.74 -2.63 -10.97
C SER A 91 -1.26 -4.05 -11.19
N PRO A 92 -0.69 -4.84 -12.11
CA PRO A 92 -1.00 -6.26 -12.20
C PRO A 92 -0.65 -6.98 -10.90
N LEU A 93 -1.42 -8.02 -10.56
CA LEU A 93 -1.04 -8.98 -9.53
C LEU A 93 -0.62 -10.28 -10.20
N ILE A 94 0.26 -11.04 -9.55
CA ILE A 94 0.64 -12.39 -10.01
C ILE A 94 0.37 -13.35 -8.87
N VAL A 95 -0.57 -14.27 -9.09
CA VAL A 95 -1.03 -15.21 -8.05
C VAL A 95 -1.18 -16.60 -8.64
N SER A 96 -0.44 -17.56 -8.09
CA SER A 96 -0.54 -18.98 -8.48
C SER A 96 -0.40 -19.22 -9.99
N GLY A 97 0.55 -18.54 -10.64
CA GLY A 97 0.80 -18.66 -12.08
C GLY A 97 -0.22 -17.91 -12.97
N HIS A 98 -1.02 -17.02 -12.39
CA HIS A 98 -1.98 -16.19 -13.11
C HIS A 98 -1.69 -14.71 -12.90
N VAL A 99 -1.92 -13.90 -13.95
CA VAL A 99 -1.86 -12.44 -13.89
C VAL A 99 -3.26 -11.87 -13.75
N VAL A 100 -3.53 -11.19 -12.64
CA VAL A 100 -4.79 -10.48 -12.42
C VAL A 100 -4.64 -9.04 -12.88
N VAL A 101 -5.55 -8.59 -13.73
CA VAL A 101 -5.57 -7.24 -14.32
C VAL A 101 -6.96 -6.65 -14.14
N ALA A 102 -7.03 -5.38 -13.75
CA ALA A 102 -8.28 -4.65 -13.64
C ALA A 102 -8.27 -3.40 -14.55
N THR A 103 -9.41 -3.09 -15.15
CA THR A 103 -9.54 -2.01 -16.12
C THR A 103 -10.50 -0.92 -15.68
N GLU A 104 -10.34 0.28 -16.24
CA GLU A 104 -11.29 1.38 -16.05
C GLU A 104 -12.69 1.06 -16.63
N ASN A 105 -12.83 -0.01 -17.40
CA ASN A 105 -14.15 -0.51 -17.84
C ASN A 105 -14.80 -1.44 -16.82
N ASN A 106 -14.32 -1.46 -15.55
CA ASN A 106 -14.79 -2.34 -14.48
C ASN A 106 -14.73 -3.83 -14.82
N THR A 107 -13.75 -4.26 -15.61
CA THR A 107 -13.51 -5.66 -15.91
C THR A 107 -12.23 -6.14 -15.23
N VAL A 108 -12.31 -7.29 -14.59
CA VAL A 108 -11.17 -8.00 -14.02
C VAL A 108 -10.88 -9.22 -14.88
N TYR A 109 -9.61 -9.36 -15.25
CA TYR A 109 -9.11 -10.51 -16.01
C TYR A 109 -8.18 -11.34 -15.14
N SER A 110 -8.19 -12.65 -15.36
CA SER A 110 -7.11 -13.55 -14.98
C SER A 110 -6.51 -14.11 -16.25
N LEU A 111 -5.22 -13.86 -16.46
CA LEU A 111 -4.46 -14.34 -17.60
C LEU A 111 -3.48 -15.41 -17.12
N ASP A 112 -3.20 -16.41 -17.95
CA ASP A 112 -2.12 -17.35 -17.70
C ASP A 112 -0.77 -16.62 -17.79
N LEU A 113 0.08 -16.75 -16.77
CA LEU A 113 1.36 -16.02 -16.67
C LEU A 113 2.31 -16.33 -17.83
N PHE A 114 2.27 -17.55 -18.36
CA PHE A 114 3.25 -18.04 -19.34
C PHE A 114 2.83 -17.75 -20.78
N SER A 115 1.52 -17.64 -21.05
CA SER A 115 0.98 -17.49 -22.40
C SER A 115 0.17 -16.20 -22.64
N GLY A 116 -0.28 -15.52 -21.58
CA GLY A 116 -1.19 -14.38 -21.67
C GLY A 116 -2.62 -14.76 -22.05
N ALA A 117 -2.95 -16.03 -22.15
CA ALA A 117 -4.30 -16.48 -22.48
C ALA A 117 -5.27 -16.14 -21.35
N VAL A 118 -6.49 -15.69 -21.70
CA VAL A 118 -7.53 -15.40 -20.73
C VAL A 118 -8.00 -16.72 -20.09
N VAL A 119 -7.86 -16.84 -18.79
CA VAL A 119 -8.38 -17.96 -17.99
C VAL A 119 -9.81 -17.68 -17.58
N TRP A 120 -10.08 -16.49 -17.07
CA TRP A 120 -11.41 -15.97 -16.81
C TRP A 120 -11.41 -14.45 -16.90
N GLN A 121 -12.60 -13.89 -17.11
CA GLN A 121 -12.86 -12.45 -17.00
C GLN A 121 -14.20 -12.22 -16.33
N GLN A 122 -14.31 -11.13 -15.57
CA GLN A 122 -15.52 -10.74 -14.87
C GLN A 122 -15.76 -9.24 -15.01
N HIS A 123 -16.84 -8.86 -15.65
CA HIS A 123 -17.31 -7.48 -15.70
C HIS A 123 -18.18 -7.18 -14.47
N LEU A 124 -17.88 -6.09 -13.75
CA LEU A 124 -18.47 -5.77 -12.45
C LEU A 124 -19.60 -4.72 -12.53
N GLY A 125 -19.94 -4.28 -13.71
CA GLY A 125 -20.98 -3.28 -13.97
C GLY A 125 -20.46 -2.03 -14.66
N ASP A 126 -21.38 -1.20 -15.16
CA ASP A 126 -21.06 -0.01 -15.94
C ASP A 126 -20.19 0.99 -15.16
N PRO A 127 -19.04 1.41 -15.68
CA PRO A 127 -18.23 2.44 -15.05
C PRO A 127 -18.88 3.83 -15.13
N VAL A 128 -18.36 4.76 -14.35
CA VAL A 128 -18.76 6.17 -14.43
C VAL A 128 -18.22 6.77 -15.73
N VAL A 129 -19.08 7.47 -16.48
CA VAL A 129 -18.67 8.25 -17.64
C VAL A 129 -17.91 9.49 -17.15
N ALA A 130 -16.64 9.63 -17.49
CA ALA A 130 -15.76 10.68 -16.95
C ALA A 130 -16.30 12.11 -17.16
N SER A 131 -16.97 12.39 -18.28
CA SER A 131 -17.56 13.70 -18.56
C SER A 131 -18.75 14.06 -17.63
N THR A 132 -19.23 13.14 -16.81
CA THR A 132 -20.28 13.40 -15.80
C THR A 132 -19.68 13.76 -14.44
N LEU A 133 -18.36 13.60 -14.25
CA LEU A 133 -17.63 14.02 -13.08
C LEU A 133 -17.33 15.52 -13.13
N PRO A 134 -17.24 16.21 -11.99
CA PRO A 134 -16.98 17.65 -11.97
C PRO A 134 -15.55 18.01 -12.40
N CYS A 135 -14.59 17.11 -12.27
CA CYS A 135 -13.22 17.18 -12.77
C CYS A 135 -12.61 15.77 -12.81
N GLY A 136 -11.30 15.64 -13.03
CA GLY A 136 -10.58 14.38 -13.13
C GLY A 136 -9.73 14.31 -14.38
N ASN A 137 -8.82 13.33 -14.41
CA ASN A 137 -7.90 13.10 -15.53
C ASN A 137 -7.91 11.66 -16.05
N ILE A 138 -8.89 10.86 -15.66
CA ILE A 138 -9.12 9.50 -16.14
C ILE A 138 -10.35 9.52 -17.01
N GLY A 139 -10.24 8.98 -18.21
CA GLY A 139 -11.32 8.98 -19.19
C GLY A 139 -11.04 8.07 -20.39
N PRO A 140 -12.07 7.73 -21.18
CA PRO A 140 -13.45 8.29 -21.22
C PRO A 140 -14.37 7.79 -20.09
N VAL A 141 -13.98 6.74 -19.38
CA VAL A 141 -14.68 6.19 -18.22
C VAL A 141 -13.72 6.09 -17.04
N THR A 142 -14.26 6.13 -15.82
CA THR A 142 -13.55 5.89 -14.57
C THR A 142 -14.19 4.72 -13.85
N GLY A 143 -13.44 3.69 -13.60
CA GLY A 143 -13.90 2.42 -13.02
C GLY A 143 -12.97 1.89 -11.95
N ILE A 144 -12.21 0.82 -12.23
CA ILE A 144 -11.24 0.25 -11.29
C ILE A 144 -9.90 0.93 -11.51
N THR A 145 -9.59 1.93 -10.68
CA THR A 145 -8.33 2.68 -10.73
C THR A 145 -7.31 2.14 -9.74
N GLY A 146 -7.73 1.86 -8.50
CA GLY A 146 -6.87 1.32 -7.45
C GLY A 146 -6.48 -0.14 -7.70
N THR A 147 -5.29 -0.50 -7.26
CA THR A 147 -4.80 -1.89 -7.41
C THR A 147 -5.55 -2.81 -6.45
N PRO A 148 -6.13 -3.91 -6.95
CA PRO A 148 -6.77 -4.94 -6.13
C PRO A 148 -5.82 -5.58 -5.13
N ALA A 149 -6.38 -6.37 -4.19
CA ALA A 149 -5.60 -7.18 -3.26
C ALA A 149 -6.14 -8.62 -3.22
N ALA A 150 -5.24 -9.61 -3.25
CA ALA A 150 -5.56 -11.01 -3.22
C ALA A 150 -5.25 -11.64 -1.85
N ASP A 151 -6.24 -12.24 -1.22
CA ASP A 151 -6.08 -13.11 -0.06
C ASP A 151 -5.92 -14.56 -0.53
N ILE A 152 -4.66 -14.98 -0.69
CA ILE A 152 -4.30 -16.29 -1.22
C ILE A 152 -4.85 -17.44 -0.36
N PRO A 153 -4.74 -17.41 1.00
CA PRO A 153 -5.27 -18.47 1.83
C PRO A 153 -6.78 -18.72 1.63
N SER A 154 -7.58 -17.68 1.46
CA SER A 154 -9.03 -17.81 1.23
C SER A 154 -9.41 -17.91 -0.26
N ARG A 155 -8.42 -17.76 -1.17
CA ARG A 155 -8.61 -17.70 -2.64
C ARG A 155 -9.59 -16.60 -3.06
N ARG A 156 -9.50 -15.43 -2.45
CA ARG A 156 -10.35 -14.28 -2.71
C ARG A 156 -9.56 -13.11 -3.26
N LEU A 157 -10.18 -12.41 -4.19
CA LEU A 157 -9.70 -11.14 -4.72
C LEU A 157 -10.65 -10.03 -4.29
N TYR A 158 -10.11 -8.95 -3.77
CA TYR A 158 -10.85 -7.76 -3.37
C TYR A 158 -10.57 -6.65 -4.36
N VAL A 159 -11.64 -6.07 -4.92
CA VAL A 159 -11.58 -5.05 -5.99
C VAL A 159 -12.60 -3.98 -5.71
N VAL A 160 -12.23 -2.71 -5.80
CA VAL A 160 -13.18 -1.59 -5.75
C VAL A 160 -13.48 -1.11 -7.16
N ALA A 161 -14.75 -1.13 -7.54
CA ALA A 161 -15.23 -0.60 -8.80
C ALA A 161 -16.05 0.67 -8.59
N PHE A 162 -15.79 1.71 -9.38
CA PHE A 162 -16.59 2.93 -9.40
C PHE A 162 -17.71 2.78 -10.44
N LEU A 163 -18.94 2.63 -9.95
CA LEU A 163 -20.10 2.29 -10.78
C LEU A 163 -20.91 3.52 -11.19
N ARG A 164 -21.57 3.42 -12.34
CA ARG A 164 -22.57 4.39 -12.78
C ARG A 164 -23.58 4.68 -11.65
N GLY A 165 -23.84 5.94 -11.36
CA GLY A 165 -24.58 6.37 -10.18
C GLY A 165 -23.72 6.84 -9.04
N PHE A 166 -22.40 6.87 -9.26
CA PHE A 166 -21.37 7.38 -8.33
C PHE A 166 -21.29 6.56 -7.03
N HIS A 167 -21.22 5.24 -7.11
CA HIS A 167 -20.96 4.37 -5.97
C HIS A 167 -19.65 3.62 -6.13
N HIS A 168 -18.81 3.67 -5.10
CA HIS A 168 -17.66 2.78 -4.96
C HIS A 168 -18.14 1.47 -4.32
N VAL A 169 -17.94 0.37 -5.01
CA VAL A 169 -18.38 -0.94 -4.57
C VAL A 169 -17.20 -1.88 -4.46
N LEU A 170 -16.97 -2.39 -3.25
CA LEU A 170 -16.02 -3.48 -3.03
C LEU A 170 -16.65 -4.79 -3.46
N PHE A 171 -16.05 -5.43 -4.44
CA PHE A 171 -16.37 -6.80 -4.85
C PHE A 171 -15.38 -7.78 -4.24
N THR A 172 -15.88 -8.92 -3.83
CA THR A 172 -15.08 -10.10 -3.47
C THR A 172 -15.28 -11.14 -4.56
N LEU A 173 -14.19 -11.47 -5.27
CA LEU A 173 -14.21 -12.44 -6.36
C LEU A 173 -13.49 -13.72 -5.94
N SER A 174 -13.87 -14.83 -6.55
CA SER A 174 -13.10 -16.09 -6.49
C SER A 174 -11.87 -15.98 -7.39
N LEU A 175 -10.67 -16.20 -6.85
CA LEU A 175 -9.45 -16.29 -7.65
C LEU A 175 -9.45 -17.47 -8.63
N THR A 176 -10.30 -18.48 -8.38
CA THR A 176 -10.35 -19.70 -9.21
C THR A 176 -11.05 -19.47 -10.54
N ASP A 177 -12.16 -18.74 -10.55
CA ASP A 177 -13.05 -18.62 -11.71
C ASP A 177 -13.63 -17.22 -11.93
N GLY A 178 -13.26 -16.25 -11.11
CA GLY A 178 -13.71 -14.86 -11.21
C GLY A 178 -15.15 -14.63 -10.72
N SER A 179 -15.85 -15.66 -10.23
CA SER A 179 -17.24 -15.52 -9.76
C SER A 179 -17.35 -14.54 -8.59
N VAL A 180 -18.41 -13.71 -8.60
CA VAL A 180 -18.69 -12.75 -7.52
C VAL A 180 -19.19 -13.50 -6.29
N ILE A 181 -18.42 -13.50 -5.22
CA ILE A 181 -18.75 -14.10 -3.92
C ILE A 181 -19.57 -13.13 -3.07
N GLY A 182 -19.28 -11.83 -3.18
CA GLY A 182 -19.98 -10.79 -2.43
C GLY A 182 -19.65 -9.40 -2.95
N GLN A 183 -20.51 -8.44 -2.57
CA GLN A 183 -20.32 -7.03 -2.89
C GLN A 183 -20.90 -6.14 -1.79
N GLN A 184 -20.30 -4.97 -1.59
CA GLN A 184 -20.85 -3.96 -0.67
C GLN A 184 -20.40 -2.55 -1.08
N ILE A 185 -21.29 -1.57 -0.88
CA ILE A 185 -20.96 -0.16 -1.05
C ILE A 185 -19.93 0.23 0.03
N VAL A 186 -18.85 0.91 -0.39
CA VAL A 186 -17.75 1.37 0.48
C VAL A 186 -17.57 2.88 0.41
N ASP A 187 -18.56 3.61 -0.10
CA ASP A 187 -18.56 5.07 -0.04
C ASP A 187 -18.36 5.52 1.41
N PRO A 188 -17.36 6.36 1.70
CA PRO A 188 -17.11 6.79 3.07
C PRO A 188 -18.31 7.55 3.65
N PRO A 189 -18.70 7.32 4.91
CA PRO A 189 -19.85 7.99 5.51
C PRO A 189 -19.75 9.52 5.45
N GLY A 190 -20.79 10.17 4.94
CA GLY A 190 -20.86 11.63 4.81
C GLY A 190 -20.01 12.19 3.66
N SER A 191 -19.44 11.35 2.81
CA SER A 191 -18.76 11.79 1.60
C SER A 191 -19.76 12.09 0.48
N THR A 192 -19.26 12.78 -0.56
CA THR A 192 -19.92 12.93 -1.86
C THR A 192 -19.19 12.05 -2.86
N PRO A 193 -19.69 10.85 -3.19
CA PRO A 193 -18.92 9.88 -3.97
C PRO A 193 -18.46 10.40 -5.34
N SER A 194 -19.21 11.32 -5.96
CA SER A 194 -18.84 11.89 -7.26
C SER A 194 -17.64 12.83 -7.24
N VAL A 195 -17.10 13.17 -6.07
CA VAL A 195 -15.85 13.95 -5.92
C VAL A 195 -14.77 13.16 -5.18
N GLN A 196 -15.07 11.95 -4.74
CA GLN A 196 -14.11 11.03 -4.14
C GLN A 196 -13.54 10.11 -5.21
N GLN A 197 -12.26 9.78 -5.08
CA GLN A 197 -11.60 8.81 -5.96
C GLN A 197 -10.87 7.77 -5.12
N GLU A 198 -11.16 6.50 -5.39
CA GLU A 198 -10.37 5.37 -4.94
C GLU A 198 -9.27 5.13 -6.01
N ARG A 199 -8.03 5.58 -5.73
CA ARG A 199 -6.88 5.46 -6.63
C ARG A 199 -5.78 4.61 -6.03
N GLY A 200 -5.63 4.66 -4.72
CA GLY A 200 -4.57 3.96 -4.02
C GLY A 200 -4.85 2.46 -3.93
N ALA A 201 -3.79 1.67 -3.94
CA ALA A 201 -3.90 0.22 -3.82
C ALA A 201 -4.62 -0.20 -2.53
N LEU A 202 -5.42 -1.24 -2.62
CA LEU A 202 -5.99 -1.92 -1.46
C LEU A 202 -4.88 -2.59 -0.67
N ALA A 203 -5.03 -2.68 0.65
CA ALA A 203 -4.12 -3.43 1.53
C ALA A 203 -4.90 -4.44 2.37
N ILE A 204 -4.34 -5.65 2.52
CA ILE A 204 -4.88 -6.67 3.43
C ILE A 204 -4.00 -6.75 4.67
N GLY A 205 -4.61 -6.66 5.84
CA GLY A 205 -3.91 -6.79 7.12
C GLY A 205 -4.88 -6.90 8.28
N SER A 206 -4.45 -7.54 9.36
CA SER A 206 -5.24 -7.66 10.59
C SER A 206 -6.69 -8.14 10.36
N GLY A 207 -6.90 -9.02 9.37
CA GLY A 207 -8.23 -9.55 9.02
C GLY A 207 -9.16 -8.55 8.33
N ARG A 208 -8.65 -7.52 7.69
CA ARG A 208 -9.40 -6.46 7.02
C ARG A 208 -8.80 -6.12 5.65
N VAL A 209 -9.64 -5.57 4.76
CA VAL A 209 -9.22 -4.83 3.57
C VAL A 209 -9.28 -3.35 3.89
N TYR A 210 -8.18 -2.62 3.66
CA TYR A 210 -8.09 -1.17 3.80
C TYR A 210 -8.16 -0.51 2.45
N ILE A 211 -9.10 0.43 2.29
CA ILE A 211 -9.46 1.10 1.03
C ILE A 211 -9.21 2.60 1.20
N PRO A 212 -8.21 3.20 0.52
CA PRO A 212 -7.93 4.63 0.62
C PRO A 212 -8.78 5.43 -0.35
N PHE A 213 -9.12 6.66 0.03
CA PHE A 213 -9.80 7.62 -0.83
C PHE A 213 -9.13 8.98 -0.80
N GLY A 214 -9.08 9.61 -1.96
CA GLY A 214 -8.72 11.01 -2.14
C GLY A 214 -9.76 11.74 -2.97
N GLY A 215 -9.41 12.91 -3.50
CA GLY A 215 -10.21 13.65 -4.47
C GLY A 215 -9.91 13.26 -5.90
N LEU A 216 -10.75 13.74 -6.81
CA LEU A 216 -10.47 13.74 -8.24
C LEU A 216 -9.31 14.70 -8.54
N ASN A 217 -8.54 14.43 -9.59
CA ASN A 217 -7.54 15.38 -10.08
C ASN A 217 -8.21 16.72 -10.43
N GLY A 218 -7.67 17.81 -9.88
CA GLY A 218 -8.24 19.16 -10.00
C GLY A 218 -9.02 19.61 -8.77
N ASP A 219 -9.04 18.83 -7.70
CA ASP A 219 -9.52 19.16 -6.34
C ASP A 219 -10.92 19.80 -6.29
N CYS A 220 -11.81 19.32 -7.16
CA CYS A 220 -13.16 19.84 -7.25
C CYS A 220 -14.10 19.26 -6.19
N GLY A 221 -14.92 20.13 -5.63
CA GLY A 221 -15.91 19.77 -4.63
C GLY A 221 -15.32 19.61 -3.23
N ASN A 222 -16.18 19.18 -2.30
CA ASN A 222 -15.79 18.98 -0.91
C ASN A 222 -15.47 17.51 -0.68
N TYR A 223 -14.21 17.14 -0.90
CA TYR A 223 -13.71 15.80 -0.62
C TYR A 223 -12.80 15.76 0.62
N HIS A 224 -12.49 14.57 1.11
CA HIS A 224 -11.56 14.34 2.20
C HIS A 224 -10.70 13.11 1.92
N GLY A 225 -9.58 13.01 2.60
CA GLY A 225 -8.86 11.76 2.72
C GLY A 225 -9.62 10.79 3.64
N TYR A 226 -9.87 9.57 3.15
CA TYR A 226 -10.46 8.51 3.96
C TYR A 226 -9.64 7.23 3.85
N VAL A 227 -9.77 6.40 4.87
CA VAL A 227 -9.53 4.95 4.79
C VAL A 227 -10.79 4.25 5.26
N VAL A 228 -11.28 3.29 4.49
CA VAL A 228 -12.35 2.38 4.90
C VAL A 228 -11.75 1.02 5.17
N ALA A 229 -12.03 0.43 6.34
CA ALA A 229 -11.58 -0.92 6.70
C ALA A 229 -12.76 -1.87 6.73
N VAL A 230 -12.74 -2.86 5.84
CA VAL A 230 -13.78 -3.87 5.68
C VAL A 230 -13.29 -5.19 6.28
N PRO A 231 -13.98 -5.76 7.30
CA PRO A 231 -13.58 -7.06 7.85
C PRO A 231 -13.73 -8.20 6.84
N LEU A 232 -12.70 -9.03 6.68
CA LEU A 232 -12.70 -10.21 5.80
C LEU A 232 -13.73 -11.27 6.23
N ALA A 233 -14.00 -11.33 7.54
CA ALA A 233 -15.00 -12.24 8.13
C ALA A 233 -16.44 -11.73 8.01
N GLY A 234 -16.64 -10.55 7.40
CA GLY A 234 -17.92 -9.85 7.39
C GLY A 234 -18.14 -9.01 8.66
N GLY A 235 -19.20 -8.21 8.67
CA GLY A 235 -19.53 -7.27 9.75
C GLY A 235 -19.41 -5.81 9.32
N SER A 236 -19.50 -4.90 10.28
CA SER A 236 -19.50 -3.46 10.04
C SER A 236 -18.10 -2.95 9.70
N SER A 237 -18.01 -2.09 8.68
CA SER A 237 -16.78 -1.38 8.34
C SER A 237 -16.49 -0.27 9.35
N SER A 238 -15.21 0.00 9.58
CA SER A 238 -14.73 1.20 10.26
C SER A 238 -14.11 2.17 9.25
N TYR A 239 -13.95 3.43 9.63
CA TYR A 239 -13.35 4.42 8.75
C TYR A 239 -12.53 5.45 9.51
N TYR A 240 -11.50 5.93 8.87
CA TYR A 240 -10.75 7.14 9.22
C TYR A 240 -11.12 8.23 8.21
N ARG A 241 -11.22 9.46 8.67
CA ARG A 241 -11.37 10.67 7.86
C ARG A 241 -10.37 11.71 8.32
N THR A 242 -9.71 12.38 7.39
CA THR A 242 -8.90 13.55 7.72
C THR A 242 -9.77 14.66 8.33
N PRO A 243 -9.38 15.22 9.49
CA PRO A 243 -10.23 16.18 10.21
C PRO A 243 -10.17 17.62 9.67
N VAL A 244 -9.49 17.87 8.56
CA VAL A 244 -9.52 19.17 7.85
C VAL A 244 -10.95 19.48 7.36
N ALA A 245 -11.21 20.73 6.99
CA ALA A 245 -12.54 21.10 6.49
C ALA A 245 -12.81 20.51 5.10
N THR A 246 -11.79 20.40 4.25
CA THR A 246 -11.83 19.73 2.94
C THR A 246 -10.42 19.35 2.51
N GLU A 247 -10.30 18.46 1.50
CA GLU A 247 -9.05 17.97 0.91
C GLU A 247 -8.29 16.99 1.81
N ALA A 248 -6.95 17.05 1.88
CA ALA A 248 -6.07 16.10 2.55
C ALA A 248 -6.29 14.65 2.10
N GLY A 249 -6.41 14.45 0.79
CA GLY A 249 -6.66 13.17 0.15
C GLY A 249 -5.57 12.13 0.44
N ILE A 250 -5.95 10.86 0.53
CA ILE A 250 -5.04 9.71 0.58
C ILE A 250 -5.05 9.10 -0.82
N TRP A 251 -4.25 9.66 -1.73
CA TRP A 251 -4.37 9.44 -3.17
C TRP A 251 -3.14 8.81 -3.84
N SER A 252 -2.04 8.65 -3.10
CA SER A 252 -0.88 7.92 -3.64
C SER A 252 -1.28 6.55 -4.18
N PRO A 253 -0.81 6.12 -5.36
CA PRO A 253 -1.11 4.80 -5.90
C PRO A 253 -0.62 3.65 -4.99
N MET A 254 0.32 3.93 -4.11
CA MET A 254 0.81 2.97 -3.13
C MET A 254 -0.27 2.57 -2.10
N GLY A 255 -1.24 3.47 -1.82
CA GLY A 255 -2.25 3.23 -0.81
C GLY A 255 -1.69 3.10 0.61
N PRO A 256 -2.42 2.47 1.54
CA PRO A 256 -1.95 2.19 2.89
C PRO A 256 -0.80 1.18 2.91
N SER A 257 0.22 1.44 3.73
CA SER A 257 1.26 0.47 4.06
C SER A 257 0.96 -0.17 5.41
N VAL A 258 0.97 -1.49 5.51
CA VAL A 258 0.65 -2.22 6.75
C VAL A 258 1.90 -2.90 7.28
N ALA A 259 2.29 -2.55 8.49
CA ALA A 259 3.44 -3.15 9.17
C ALA A 259 3.11 -4.55 9.72
N VAL A 260 4.14 -5.35 9.98
CA VAL A 260 3.99 -6.68 10.61
C VAL A 260 3.34 -6.61 12.00
N THR A 261 3.40 -5.46 12.66
CA THR A 261 2.71 -5.18 13.93
C THR A 261 1.21 -4.95 13.78
N GLY A 262 0.72 -4.84 12.54
CA GLY A 262 -0.66 -4.45 12.21
C GLY A 262 -0.90 -2.93 12.18
N ALA A 263 0.12 -2.11 12.44
CA ALA A 263 0.00 -0.65 12.27
C ALA A 263 -0.17 -0.30 10.79
N ILE A 264 -1.06 0.65 10.50
CA ILE A 264 -1.36 1.12 9.16
C ILE A 264 -0.80 2.55 9.02
N TYR A 265 -0.03 2.77 7.95
CA TYR A 265 0.51 4.08 7.64
C TYR A 265 -0.11 4.61 6.34
N VAL A 266 -0.61 5.82 6.40
CA VAL A 266 -1.12 6.56 5.23
C VAL A 266 -0.44 7.91 5.15
N VAL A 267 -0.36 8.46 3.93
CA VAL A 267 0.18 9.80 3.70
C VAL A 267 -0.89 10.64 3.04
N THR A 268 -1.12 11.83 3.59
CA THR A 268 -2.16 12.76 3.16
C THR A 268 -1.59 13.88 2.31
N GLY A 269 -2.39 14.39 1.40
CA GLY A 269 -2.09 15.57 0.60
C GLY A 269 -2.35 16.89 1.33
N ASN A 270 -2.31 17.99 0.57
CA ASN A 270 -2.65 19.34 1.01
C ASN A 270 -4.07 19.42 1.57
N GLY A 271 -4.30 20.34 2.49
CA GLY A 271 -5.60 20.53 3.14
C GLY A 271 -6.08 21.99 3.09
N SER A 272 -7.38 22.18 3.19
CA SER A 272 -8.01 23.50 3.19
C SER A 272 -8.98 23.64 4.37
N PRO A 273 -9.01 24.80 5.07
CA PRO A 273 -8.16 25.98 4.89
C PRO A 273 -6.72 25.75 5.42
N THR A 274 -5.74 26.38 4.78
CA THR A 274 -4.30 26.20 5.04
C THR A 274 -3.81 26.69 6.41
N GLN A 275 -4.68 27.30 7.22
CA GLN A 275 -4.31 27.85 8.53
C GLN A 275 -4.63 26.93 9.70
N THR A 276 -5.45 25.89 9.47
CA THR A 276 -5.88 24.96 10.53
C THR A 276 -5.28 23.59 10.25
N PHE A 277 -4.40 23.13 11.15
CA PHE A 277 -3.84 21.77 11.04
C PHE A 277 -4.93 20.72 11.26
N GLY A 278 -5.01 19.78 10.34
CA GLY A 278 -5.98 18.69 10.36
C GLY A 278 -5.42 17.43 9.70
N TYR A 279 -4.14 17.12 9.96
CA TYR A 279 -3.40 16.02 9.33
C TYR A 279 -3.31 16.15 7.81
N SER A 280 -3.29 17.38 7.27
CA SER A 280 -2.83 17.64 5.91
C SER A 280 -1.31 17.45 5.83
N ASN A 281 -0.81 17.09 4.67
CA ASN A 281 0.62 16.88 4.43
C ASN A 281 1.29 16.06 5.54
N SER A 282 0.66 14.95 5.94
CA SER A 282 1.06 14.18 7.10
C SER A 282 1.27 12.70 6.77
N VAL A 283 2.20 12.06 7.47
CA VAL A 283 2.20 10.62 7.68
C VAL A 283 1.34 10.36 8.91
N VAL A 284 0.31 9.53 8.79
CA VAL A 284 -0.58 9.17 9.90
C VAL A 284 -0.49 7.68 10.15
N GLU A 285 -0.17 7.31 11.38
CA GLU A 285 -0.22 5.95 11.89
C GLU A 285 -1.58 5.67 12.50
N LEU A 286 -2.23 4.62 12.01
CA LEU A 286 -3.53 4.13 12.48
C LEU A 286 -3.38 2.73 13.08
N ASN A 287 -4.22 2.42 14.06
CA ASN A 287 -4.38 1.03 14.50
C ASN A 287 -5.32 0.26 13.52
N PRO A 288 -5.47 -1.07 13.67
CA PRO A 288 -6.35 -1.85 12.78
C PRO A 288 -7.81 -1.39 12.75
N ASP A 289 -8.29 -0.69 13.77
CA ASP A 289 -9.64 -0.11 13.84
C ASP A 289 -9.70 1.34 13.34
N LEU A 290 -8.60 1.81 12.71
CA LEU A 290 -8.45 3.13 12.11
C LEU A 290 -8.46 4.31 13.10
N GLN A 291 -8.08 4.08 14.36
CA GLN A 291 -7.84 5.15 15.31
C GLN A 291 -6.40 5.66 15.19
N VAL A 292 -6.23 6.98 15.19
CA VAL A 292 -4.89 7.62 15.09
C VAL A 292 -4.07 7.27 16.33
N ARG A 293 -2.86 6.75 16.10
CA ARG A 293 -1.87 6.44 17.12
C ARG A 293 -0.81 7.53 17.22
N SER A 294 -0.30 7.93 16.07
CA SER A 294 0.77 8.87 15.93
C SER A 294 0.70 9.57 14.57
N PHE A 295 1.35 10.70 14.42
CA PHE A 295 1.46 11.38 13.13
C PHE A 295 2.80 12.14 13.03
N PHE A 296 3.16 12.47 11.80
CA PHE A 296 4.21 13.42 11.46
C PHE A 296 3.68 14.39 10.42
N ALA A 297 4.05 15.67 10.53
CA ALA A 297 3.89 16.65 9.47
C ALA A 297 5.17 17.51 9.38
N PRO A 298 5.64 17.90 8.19
CA PRO A 298 6.73 18.86 8.06
C PRO A 298 6.44 20.17 8.79
N ALA A 299 7.45 20.81 9.37
CA ALA A 299 7.28 22.08 10.06
C ALA A 299 6.68 23.20 9.17
N ASN A 300 6.91 23.10 7.85
CA ASN A 300 6.40 24.02 6.84
C ASN A 300 5.08 23.57 6.20
N TRP A 301 4.31 22.67 6.84
CA TRP A 301 3.06 22.11 6.30
C TRP A 301 2.10 23.17 5.74
N LYS A 302 1.99 24.36 6.37
CA LYS A 302 1.17 25.46 5.87
C LYS A 302 1.57 25.96 4.50
N THR A 303 2.88 26.03 4.25
CA THR A 303 3.41 26.42 2.94
C THR A 303 3.13 25.34 1.90
N LEU A 304 3.24 24.07 2.32
CA LEU A 304 2.92 22.94 1.46
C LEU A 304 1.44 22.93 1.09
N ASP A 305 0.53 23.15 2.05
CA ASP A 305 -0.92 23.27 1.81
C ASP A 305 -1.22 24.42 0.83
N ALA A 306 -0.62 25.59 1.06
CA ALA A 306 -0.85 26.76 0.21
C ALA A 306 -0.30 26.63 -1.22
N GLY A 307 0.66 25.74 -1.42
CA GLY A 307 1.35 25.55 -2.70
C GLY A 307 0.95 24.27 -3.45
N ASP A 308 -0.08 23.55 -3.02
CA ASP A 308 -0.43 22.22 -3.57
C ASP A 308 0.81 21.32 -3.65
N THR A 309 1.61 21.31 -2.58
CA THR A 309 2.88 20.57 -2.53
C THR A 309 2.75 19.34 -1.65
N ASP A 310 1.96 18.38 -2.12
CA ASP A 310 1.57 17.19 -1.36
C ASP A 310 2.74 16.34 -0.87
N LEU A 311 2.79 16.10 0.43
CA LEU A 311 3.57 14.98 0.97
C LEU A 311 2.97 13.64 0.51
N GLY A 312 1.64 13.57 0.40
CA GLY A 312 0.87 12.40 0.03
C GLY A 312 0.93 11.99 -1.44
N SER A 313 1.79 12.59 -2.25
CA SER A 313 2.05 12.13 -3.63
C SER A 313 2.80 10.80 -3.70
N VAL A 314 3.42 10.39 -2.58
CA VAL A 314 4.09 9.10 -2.41
C VAL A 314 3.60 8.46 -1.10
N GLY A 315 3.45 7.13 -1.08
CA GLY A 315 3.09 6.39 0.13
C GLY A 315 4.25 6.28 1.13
N ALA A 316 3.96 5.75 2.31
CA ALA A 316 4.95 5.58 3.37
C ALA A 316 5.81 4.33 3.14
N ALA A 317 7.13 4.49 3.05
CA ALA A 317 8.09 3.39 2.97
C ALA A 317 8.42 2.86 4.38
N LEU A 318 8.05 1.61 4.66
CA LEU A 318 8.27 0.99 5.98
C LEU A 318 9.62 0.26 6.01
N VAL A 319 10.63 0.85 6.64
CA VAL A 319 11.96 0.24 6.85
C VAL A 319 11.95 -0.53 8.17
N GLN A 320 11.22 -1.66 8.16
CA GLN A 320 10.92 -2.41 9.39
C GLN A 320 12.17 -2.92 10.11
N SER A 321 13.24 -3.27 9.38
CA SER A 321 14.52 -3.72 9.95
C SER A 321 15.21 -2.64 10.81
N MET A 322 14.83 -1.38 10.66
CA MET A 322 15.38 -0.24 11.41
C MET A 322 14.34 0.42 12.31
N GLU A 323 13.09 -0.03 12.31
CA GLU A 323 11.96 0.65 12.97
C GLU A 323 11.82 2.10 12.50
N ARG A 324 11.89 2.31 11.17
CA ARG A 324 11.80 3.62 10.53
C ARG A 324 10.70 3.64 9.46
N VAL A 325 10.19 4.84 9.25
CA VAL A 325 9.32 5.19 8.13
C VAL A 325 10.00 6.30 7.34
N LEU A 326 10.08 6.14 6.02
CA LEU A 326 10.52 7.20 5.12
C LEU A 326 9.30 7.75 4.38
N SER A 327 9.19 9.07 4.31
CA SER A 327 8.18 9.77 3.53
C SER A 327 8.85 10.82 2.65
N VAL A 328 8.37 10.96 1.43
CA VAL A 328 8.79 11.95 0.45
C VAL A 328 7.60 12.31 -0.41
N GLY A 329 7.52 13.56 -0.88
CA GLY A 329 6.41 14.01 -1.71
C GLY A 329 6.83 15.02 -2.78
N LYS A 330 5.88 15.87 -3.22
CA LYS A 330 6.09 16.88 -4.28
C LYS A 330 7.23 17.87 -3.97
N GLN A 331 7.57 18.09 -2.69
CA GLN A 331 8.70 18.96 -2.30
C GLN A 331 10.07 18.34 -2.61
N GLY A 332 10.15 17.01 -2.80
CA GLY A 332 11.44 16.31 -3.00
C GLY A 332 12.31 16.24 -1.75
N VAL A 333 11.75 16.48 -0.57
CA VAL A 333 12.40 16.31 0.73
C VAL A 333 12.00 14.96 1.30
N ALA A 334 12.99 14.14 1.62
CA ALA A 334 12.80 12.87 2.31
C ALA A 334 12.90 13.11 3.83
N TYR A 335 11.92 12.61 4.57
CA TYR A 335 11.82 12.66 6.02
C TYR A 335 11.96 11.25 6.59
N LEU A 336 12.92 11.03 7.47
CA LEU A 336 13.12 9.77 8.19
C LEU A 336 12.47 9.89 9.56
N LEU A 337 11.51 9.01 9.84
CA LEU A 337 10.67 9.03 11.02
C LEU A 337 10.93 7.79 11.87
N ARG A 338 10.61 7.85 13.15
CA ARG A 338 10.51 6.67 14.02
C ARG A 338 9.16 5.99 13.77
N ALA A 339 9.16 4.67 13.64
CA ALA A 339 7.92 3.93 13.42
C ALA A 339 7.05 3.83 14.69
N ASP A 340 7.67 3.81 15.87
CA ASP A 340 6.98 3.73 17.16
C ASP A 340 6.36 5.08 17.61
N GLN A 341 6.87 6.20 17.09
CA GLN A 341 6.42 7.54 17.41
C GLN A 341 6.84 8.51 16.29
N LEU A 342 5.94 8.88 15.41
CA LEU A 342 6.23 9.66 14.21
C LEU A 342 6.75 11.09 14.49
N GLY A 343 6.51 11.65 15.67
CA GLY A 343 7.17 12.87 16.15
C GLY A 343 6.32 14.15 16.11
N GLY A 344 5.12 14.13 15.51
CA GLY A 344 4.27 15.32 15.40
C GLY A 344 4.80 16.31 14.34
N ILE A 345 4.55 17.60 14.52
CA ILE A 345 4.97 18.62 13.55
C ILE A 345 6.47 18.91 13.70
N GLY A 346 7.25 18.66 12.64
CA GLY A 346 8.69 18.90 12.61
C GLY A 346 9.51 17.99 13.52
N GLY A 347 8.99 16.79 13.83
CA GLY A 347 9.63 15.83 14.74
C GLY A 347 10.33 14.67 14.02
N GLU A 348 10.74 14.85 12.77
CA GLU A 348 11.54 13.86 12.04
C GLU A 348 12.91 13.61 12.71
N VAL A 349 13.44 12.39 12.56
CA VAL A 349 14.80 12.06 12.99
C VAL A 349 15.82 12.87 12.18
N THR A 350 15.59 12.94 10.89
CA THR A 350 16.38 13.75 9.94
C THR A 350 15.60 13.96 8.66
N SER A 351 15.93 14.99 7.91
CA SER A 351 15.38 15.24 6.58
C SER A 351 16.46 15.62 5.60
N ARG A 352 16.22 15.39 4.31
CA ARG A 352 17.14 15.70 3.23
C ARG A 352 16.39 15.99 1.93
N SER A 353 16.77 17.07 1.24
CA SER A 353 16.37 17.29 -0.15
C SER A 353 17.07 16.26 -1.04
N VAL A 354 16.32 15.47 -1.78
CA VAL A 354 16.81 14.32 -2.54
C VAL A 354 16.52 14.43 -4.04
N CYS A 355 15.51 15.19 -4.43
CA CYS A 355 15.14 15.40 -5.82
C CYS A 355 14.20 16.61 -5.99
N ALA A 356 13.72 16.86 -7.23
CA ALA A 356 12.84 17.99 -7.54
C ALA A 356 11.38 17.77 -7.16
N GLY A 357 11.02 16.57 -6.71
CA GLY A 357 9.67 16.14 -6.34
C GLY A 357 9.45 14.68 -6.70
N ALA A 358 8.56 13.99 -5.98
CA ALA A 358 8.31 12.57 -6.17
C ALA A 358 6.81 12.25 -6.24
N PHE A 359 6.46 11.22 -7.03
CA PHE A 359 5.08 10.74 -7.22
C PHE A 359 5.07 9.22 -7.37
N GLY A 360 4.14 8.54 -6.73
CA GLY A 360 3.95 7.10 -6.91
C GLY A 360 4.22 6.26 -5.67
N GLY A 361 4.86 5.11 -5.83
CA GLY A 361 5.29 4.22 -4.76
C GLY A 361 6.81 4.04 -4.75
N THR A 362 7.35 3.69 -3.61
CA THR A 362 8.79 3.42 -3.42
C THR A 362 9.06 1.93 -3.42
N ALA A 363 10.26 1.49 -3.83
CA ALA A 363 10.71 0.13 -3.55
C ALA A 363 11.80 0.14 -2.47
N LEU A 364 11.80 -0.92 -1.64
CA LEU A 364 12.71 -1.05 -0.50
C LEU A 364 13.48 -2.37 -0.60
N SER A 365 14.78 -2.31 -0.88
CA SER A 365 15.68 -3.47 -0.87
C SER A 365 16.72 -3.32 0.24
N GLY A 366 16.55 -4.08 1.32
CA GLY A 366 17.39 -3.93 2.52
C GLY A 366 17.24 -2.55 3.15
N THR A 367 18.30 -1.75 3.08
CA THR A 367 18.35 -0.35 3.57
C THR A 367 18.29 0.67 2.44
N THR A 368 18.15 0.21 1.20
CA THR A 368 18.05 1.07 0.02
C THR A 368 16.60 1.30 -0.34
N VAL A 369 16.21 2.59 -0.43
CA VAL A 369 14.88 3.00 -0.89
C VAL A 369 15.00 3.66 -2.25
N LEU A 370 14.23 3.17 -3.23
CA LEU A 370 14.15 3.70 -4.58
C LEU A 370 12.94 4.65 -4.67
N ILE A 371 13.16 5.87 -5.12
CA ILE A 371 12.16 6.94 -5.15
C ILE A 371 11.95 7.42 -6.58
N PRO A 372 10.71 7.37 -7.12
CA PRO A 372 10.39 7.89 -8.45
C PRO A 372 10.25 9.41 -8.41
N CYS A 373 11.32 10.10 -8.77
CA CYS A 373 11.36 11.55 -8.81
C CYS A 373 11.05 12.09 -10.21
N VAL A 374 10.52 13.31 -10.27
CA VAL A 374 10.21 13.98 -11.54
C VAL A 374 11.45 14.28 -12.39
N ASP A 375 12.61 14.30 -11.78
CA ASP A 375 13.93 14.51 -12.41
C ASP A 375 14.74 13.20 -12.52
N GLY A 376 14.11 12.03 -12.31
CA GLY A 376 14.71 10.72 -12.49
C GLY A 376 14.54 9.80 -11.27
N LEU A 377 15.06 8.58 -11.36
CA LEU A 377 15.00 7.62 -10.26
C LEU A 377 16.16 7.85 -9.28
N VAL A 378 15.84 7.93 -7.98
CA VAL A 378 16.83 8.15 -6.91
C VAL A 378 16.90 6.93 -6.00
N ALA A 379 18.11 6.47 -5.69
CA ALA A 379 18.35 5.51 -4.62
C ALA A 379 18.91 6.19 -3.38
N LEU A 380 18.25 5.96 -2.25
CA LEU A 380 18.69 6.41 -0.94
C LEU A 380 19.22 5.23 -0.14
N THR A 381 20.36 5.38 0.50
CA THR A 381 20.82 4.47 1.55
C THR A 381 20.48 5.08 2.91
N LEU A 382 19.80 4.27 3.74
CA LEU A 382 19.36 4.69 5.06
C LEU A 382 20.21 4.05 6.17
N THR A 383 20.41 4.81 7.23
CA THR A 383 20.79 4.31 8.55
C THR A 383 19.68 4.69 9.55
N PRO A 384 19.69 4.21 10.79
CA PRO A 384 18.71 4.66 11.78
C PRO A 384 18.61 6.17 12.01
N THR A 385 19.64 6.94 11.61
CA THR A 385 19.73 8.39 11.89
C THR A 385 20.10 9.24 10.68
N SER A 386 20.31 8.65 9.49
CA SER A 386 20.76 9.41 8.32
C SER A 386 20.15 8.94 7.01
N ILE A 387 20.11 9.85 6.04
CA ILE A 387 19.69 9.63 4.65
C ILE A 387 20.88 10.02 3.76
N ALA A 388 21.32 9.10 2.89
CA ALA A 388 22.35 9.38 1.89
C ALA A 388 21.78 9.08 0.49
N VAL A 389 22.06 9.94 -0.49
CA VAL A 389 21.81 9.63 -1.90
C VAL A 389 22.94 8.71 -2.38
N ALA A 390 22.59 7.48 -2.74
CA ALA A 390 23.54 6.52 -3.30
C ALA A 390 23.81 6.83 -4.78
N TRP A 391 22.73 7.02 -5.55
CA TRP A 391 22.80 7.45 -6.94
C TRP A 391 21.51 8.17 -7.34
N HIS A 392 21.59 8.94 -8.42
CA HIS A 392 20.47 9.61 -9.07
C HIS A 392 20.58 9.39 -10.59
N ALA A 393 19.72 8.55 -11.11
CA ALA A 393 19.60 8.34 -12.55
C ALA A 393 18.64 9.39 -13.12
N ALA A 394 19.18 10.48 -13.67
CA ALA A 394 18.38 11.59 -14.22
C ALA A 394 17.48 11.18 -15.39
N ARG A 395 17.72 10.02 -15.95
CA ARG A 395 16.86 9.34 -16.94
C ARG A 395 16.97 7.83 -16.78
N PRO A 396 15.89 7.08 -16.97
CA PRO A 396 14.54 7.53 -17.34
C PRO A 396 13.80 8.23 -16.19
N ARG A 397 12.78 9.04 -16.53
CA ARG A 397 11.82 9.60 -15.54
C ARG A 397 10.72 8.59 -15.33
N THR A 398 10.91 7.72 -14.38
CA THR A 398 10.00 6.58 -14.20
C THR A 398 8.92 6.84 -13.16
N GLY A 399 7.83 6.08 -13.27
CA GLY A 399 6.87 5.84 -12.19
C GLY A 399 7.46 4.91 -11.12
N SER A 400 6.57 4.31 -10.34
CA SER A 400 6.91 3.46 -9.19
C SER A 400 7.82 2.29 -9.57
N PRO A 401 9.01 2.16 -8.97
CA PRO A 401 9.94 1.08 -9.26
C PRO A 401 9.60 -0.19 -8.48
N ILE A 402 10.02 -1.33 -9.01
CA ILE A 402 10.10 -2.60 -8.29
C ILE A 402 11.51 -3.20 -8.44
N VAL A 403 11.87 -4.13 -7.57
CA VAL A 403 13.15 -4.86 -7.65
C VAL A 403 12.86 -6.33 -7.89
N SER A 404 13.38 -6.89 -8.97
CA SER A 404 13.28 -8.31 -9.29
C SER A 404 14.37 -8.72 -10.26
N ALA A 405 14.76 -10.00 -10.27
CA ALA A 405 15.76 -10.54 -11.15
C ALA A 405 17.09 -9.76 -11.17
N GLY A 406 17.52 -9.26 -9.99
CA GLY A 406 18.75 -8.48 -9.89
C GLY A 406 18.71 -7.08 -10.53
N ALA A 407 17.54 -6.59 -10.93
CA ALA A 407 17.35 -5.28 -11.56
C ALA A 407 16.23 -4.47 -10.92
N VAL A 408 16.27 -3.16 -11.13
CA VAL A 408 15.18 -2.23 -10.81
C VAL A 408 14.33 -2.03 -12.05
N TRP A 409 13.05 -2.38 -11.98
CA TRP A 409 12.12 -2.27 -13.09
C TRP A 409 11.17 -1.10 -12.86
N ALA A 410 11.00 -0.26 -13.86
CA ALA A 410 10.07 0.86 -13.79
C ALA A 410 9.58 1.27 -15.18
N ILE A 411 8.42 1.90 -15.24
CA ILE A 411 7.80 2.39 -16.47
C ILE A 411 7.95 3.91 -16.54
N GLU A 412 8.48 4.43 -17.65
CA GLU A 412 8.41 5.85 -17.98
C GLU A 412 7.09 6.09 -18.73
N PRO A 413 6.10 6.77 -18.12
CA PRO A 413 4.77 6.88 -18.71
C PRO A 413 4.75 7.79 -19.94
N ASP A 414 5.59 8.83 -19.99
CA ASP A 414 5.62 9.80 -21.08
C ASP A 414 6.03 9.18 -22.42
N THR A 415 6.94 8.19 -22.38
CA THR A 415 7.42 7.47 -23.57
C THR A 415 6.83 6.07 -23.70
N ALA A 416 5.99 5.66 -22.74
CA ALA A 416 5.46 4.31 -22.63
C ALA A 416 6.57 3.23 -22.72
N THR A 417 7.65 3.41 -21.96
CA THR A 417 8.82 2.55 -22.01
C THR A 417 9.04 1.84 -20.66
N LEU A 418 9.20 0.52 -20.70
CA LEU A 418 9.67 -0.28 -19.57
C LEU A 418 11.20 -0.24 -19.54
N PHE A 419 11.78 0.06 -18.38
CA PHE A 419 13.21 0.03 -18.15
C PHE A 419 13.59 -1.01 -17.09
N ALA A 420 14.76 -1.61 -17.25
CA ALA A 420 15.49 -2.27 -16.17
C ALA A 420 16.79 -1.50 -15.93
N LEU A 421 17.08 -1.20 -14.66
CA LEU A 421 18.26 -0.47 -14.25
C LEU A 421 19.09 -1.31 -13.27
N ASP A 422 20.39 -1.07 -13.28
CA ASP A 422 21.33 -1.66 -12.32
C ASP A 422 21.05 -1.08 -10.91
N PRO A 423 20.79 -1.92 -9.91
CA PRO A 423 20.47 -1.45 -8.55
C PRO A 423 21.60 -0.68 -7.87
N ALA A 424 22.86 -0.92 -8.26
CA ALA A 424 24.02 -0.30 -7.64
C ALA A 424 24.35 1.07 -8.21
N SER A 425 23.99 1.34 -9.48
CA SER A 425 24.41 2.55 -10.19
C SER A 425 23.27 3.34 -10.85
N GLY A 426 22.10 2.73 -11.02
CA GLY A 426 20.99 3.30 -11.79
C GLY A 426 21.23 3.30 -13.32
N ALA A 427 22.28 2.62 -13.81
CA ALA A 427 22.54 2.51 -15.23
C ALA A 427 21.45 1.65 -15.92
N VAL A 428 21.05 2.03 -17.12
CA VAL A 428 20.05 1.29 -17.89
C VAL A 428 20.68 -0.02 -18.40
N LEU A 429 20.07 -1.14 -18.03
CA LEU A 429 20.45 -2.49 -18.50
C LEU A 429 19.58 -2.93 -19.69
N PHE A 430 18.30 -2.53 -19.68
CA PHE A 430 17.34 -2.91 -20.71
C PHE A 430 16.27 -1.83 -20.85
N SER A 431 15.70 -1.69 -22.06
CA SER A 431 14.52 -0.88 -22.31
C SER A 431 13.68 -1.48 -23.44
N ALA A 432 12.35 -1.36 -23.32
CA ALA A 432 11.42 -1.80 -24.35
C ALA A 432 10.17 -0.91 -24.38
N SER A 433 9.67 -0.63 -25.59
CA SER A 433 8.41 0.10 -25.76
C SER A 433 7.23 -0.79 -25.39
N LEU A 434 6.34 -0.25 -24.57
CA LEU A 434 5.07 -0.89 -24.22
C LEU A 434 3.96 -0.58 -25.23
N GLY A 435 4.10 0.49 -26.04
CA GLY A 435 3.08 0.97 -26.98
C GLY A 435 2.01 1.85 -26.33
N GLY A 436 1.90 1.87 -25.01
CA GLY A 436 1.01 2.73 -24.23
C GLY A 436 1.34 2.64 -22.74
N ALA A 437 1.11 3.72 -22.01
CA ALA A 437 1.21 3.73 -20.55
C ALA A 437 0.24 4.77 -19.99
N ARG A 438 -0.07 4.64 -18.71
CA ARG A 438 -0.83 5.63 -17.94
C ARG A 438 0.03 6.10 -16.77
N HIS A 439 -0.25 7.29 -16.26
CA HIS A 439 0.45 7.77 -15.06
C HIS A 439 0.25 6.78 -13.91
N PHE A 440 1.30 6.59 -13.12
CA PHE A 440 1.38 5.64 -12.01
C PHE A 440 1.39 4.15 -12.40
N ASN A 441 1.44 3.80 -13.68
CA ASN A 441 1.64 2.41 -14.06
C ASN A 441 2.86 1.82 -13.36
N THR A 442 2.66 0.67 -12.74
CA THR A 442 3.65 -0.04 -11.94
C THR A 442 3.71 -1.49 -12.40
N PRO A 443 4.89 -2.05 -12.69
CA PRO A 443 5.00 -3.46 -13.06
C PRO A 443 4.86 -4.37 -11.84
N ALA A 444 4.63 -5.66 -12.10
CA ALA A 444 4.74 -6.74 -11.12
C ALA A 444 5.71 -7.80 -11.64
N ALA A 445 6.29 -8.61 -10.75
CA ALA A 445 7.26 -9.62 -11.18
C ALA A 445 7.16 -10.92 -10.37
N SER A 446 7.21 -12.04 -11.07
CA SER A 446 7.26 -13.37 -10.46
C SER A 446 7.73 -14.41 -11.47
N GLU A 447 8.26 -15.53 -11.00
CA GLU A 447 8.60 -16.73 -11.78
C GLU A 447 9.44 -16.44 -13.05
N GLY A 448 10.32 -15.45 -13.00
CA GLY A 448 11.14 -15.06 -14.14
C GLY A 448 10.42 -14.21 -15.19
N TYR A 449 9.27 -13.65 -14.84
CA TYR A 449 8.51 -12.71 -15.67
C TYR A 449 8.38 -11.34 -14.99
N VAL A 450 8.40 -10.30 -15.81
CA VAL A 450 7.97 -8.94 -15.44
C VAL A 450 6.76 -8.61 -16.28
N VAL A 451 5.66 -8.25 -15.62
CA VAL A 451 4.38 -7.94 -16.24
C VAL A 451 4.10 -6.45 -16.09
N ALA A 452 3.82 -5.77 -17.19
CA ALA A 452 3.62 -4.34 -17.25
C ALA A 452 2.25 -3.98 -17.86
N PRO A 453 1.51 -3.02 -17.27
CA PRO A 453 0.37 -2.40 -17.93
C PRO A 453 0.85 -1.58 -19.15
N ALA A 454 0.09 -1.63 -20.24
CA ALA A 454 0.45 -1.03 -21.51
C ALA A 454 -0.75 -0.35 -22.19
N GLY A 455 -1.40 0.60 -21.50
CA GLY A 455 -2.64 1.21 -21.95
C GLY A 455 -3.82 0.24 -21.87
N GLN A 456 -4.39 -0.16 -23.00
CA GLN A 456 -5.45 -1.18 -23.07
C GLN A 456 -4.88 -2.57 -23.38
N GLN A 457 -3.68 -2.83 -22.93
CA GLN A 457 -2.96 -4.10 -23.05
C GLN A 457 -2.18 -4.39 -21.77
N VAL A 458 -1.77 -5.65 -21.64
CA VAL A 458 -0.78 -6.09 -20.65
C VAL A 458 0.32 -6.84 -21.38
N VAL A 459 1.56 -6.58 -21.02
CA VAL A 459 2.74 -7.16 -21.65
C VAL A 459 3.57 -7.88 -20.61
N ALA A 460 4.00 -9.09 -20.91
CA ALA A 460 4.94 -9.82 -20.07
C ALA A 460 6.29 -9.98 -20.78
N TYR A 461 7.36 -9.79 -20.03
CA TYR A 461 8.73 -10.03 -20.43
C TYR A 461 9.29 -11.22 -19.65
N SER A 462 9.80 -12.23 -20.34
CA SER A 462 10.66 -13.25 -19.73
C SER A 462 12.01 -12.61 -19.46
N VAL A 463 12.52 -12.69 -18.21
CA VAL A 463 13.77 -12.04 -17.78
C VAL A 463 14.89 -13.03 -17.52
N ALA A 464 14.59 -14.33 -17.48
CA ALA A 464 15.59 -15.38 -17.41
C ALA A 464 16.24 -15.62 -18.79
N SER A 465 17.52 -16.00 -18.79
CA SER A 465 18.29 -16.37 -19.99
C SER A 465 17.86 -17.73 -20.55
#